data_c1f49cbb291b0b746b555721ba3a46d5
#
_entry.id   c1f49cbb291b0b746b555721ba3a46d5
#
_cell.length_a   1.000
_cell.length_b   1.000
_cell.length_c   1.000
_cell.angle_alpha   90.00
_cell.angle_beta   90.00
_cell.angle_gamma   90.00
#
_symmetry.space_group_name_H-M   'P 1'
#
loop_
_entity.id
_entity.type
_entity.pdbx_description
1 polymer ?
#
loop_
_entity_poly.entity_id
_entity_poly.type
_entity_poly.pdbx_seq_one_letter_code
_entity_poly.pdbx_strand_id
1 'polypeptide(L)'
;MPSLDFKRSDRVSDLIHSEVAKIFSTEVRDPRLAGITIIRVEMTPDMKKTFIYYSSSNSFSDVDKKDLLIGLSKVKGFIRSTLSKRLNMRRTPEINFKEDTSVFEE
;
A
#
# COMPACT_ATOMS: atom_id res chain seq x y z
N MET A 1 19.48 6.70 20.62
CA MET A 1 18.59 5.61 20.96
C MET A 1 17.31 5.72 20.14
N PRO A 2 16.93 4.69 19.41
CA PRO A 2 15.67 4.77 18.68
C PRO A 2 14.49 4.88 19.66
N SER A 3 13.55 5.71 19.33
CA SER A 3 12.35 5.85 20.16
C SER A 3 11.50 4.57 20.07
N LEU A 4 10.76 4.29 21.13
CA LEU A 4 9.81 3.18 21.12
C LEU A 4 8.75 3.37 20.04
N ASP A 5 8.38 4.62 19.80
CA ASP A 5 7.38 4.95 18.78
C ASP A 5 7.86 4.59 17.37
N PHE A 6 9.14 4.80 17.10
CA PHE A 6 9.73 4.44 15.82
C PHE A 6 9.66 2.93 15.59
N LYS A 7 10.04 2.14 16.60
CA LYS A 7 9.95 0.68 16.51
C LYS A 7 8.51 0.20 16.34
N ARG A 8 7.60 0.87 17.00
CA ARG A 8 6.19 0.52 16.91
C ARG A 8 5.65 0.78 15.52
N SER A 9 5.99 1.92 14.92
CA SER A 9 5.56 2.22 13.56
C SER A 9 6.16 1.24 12.55
N ASP A 10 7.38 0.78 12.75
CA ASP A 10 8.00 -0.24 11.91
C ASP A 10 7.25 -1.57 11.98
N ARG A 11 6.88 -2.00 13.17
CA ARG A 11 6.10 -3.24 13.32
C ARG A 11 4.75 -3.13 12.65
N VAL A 12 4.07 -2.01 12.85
CA VAL A 12 2.74 -1.81 12.25
C VAL A 12 2.86 -1.74 10.73
N SER A 13 3.90 -1.07 10.21
CA SER A 13 4.07 -1.01 8.76
C SER A 13 4.36 -2.38 8.16
N ASP A 14 5.07 -3.27 8.87
CA ASP A 14 5.28 -4.65 8.42
C ASP A 14 3.96 -5.42 8.36
N LEU A 15 3.11 -5.25 9.37
CA LEU A 15 1.79 -5.88 9.39
C LEU A 15 0.92 -5.35 8.25
N ILE A 16 0.96 -4.04 8.03
CA ILE A 16 0.21 -3.43 6.93
C ILE A 16 0.72 -3.95 5.59
N HIS A 17 2.03 -4.06 5.41
CA HIS A 17 2.61 -4.59 4.18
C HIS A 17 2.07 -5.99 3.89
N SER A 18 2.11 -6.85 4.88
CA SER A 18 1.62 -8.23 4.74
C SER A 18 0.15 -8.25 4.34
N GLU A 19 -0.68 -7.45 5.01
CA GLU A 19 -2.11 -7.41 4.73
C GLU A 19 -2.41 -6.80 3.35
N VAL A 20 -1.72 -5.72 2.99
CA VAL A 20 -1.94 -5.06 1.70
C VAL A 20 -1.52 -5.98 0.55
N ALA A 21 -0.38 -6.65 0.68
CA ALA A 21 0.07 -7.60 -0.34
C ALA A 21 -0.96 -8.70 -0.54
N LYS A 22 -1.51 -9.21 0.55
CA LYS A 22 -2.56 -10.23 0.52
C LYS A 22 -3.83 -9.69 -0.14
N ILE A 23 -4.24 -8.47 0.19
CA ILE A 23 -5.41 -7.84 -0.42
C ILE A 23 -5.24 -7.76 -1.93
N PHE A 24 -4.10 -7.29 -2.41
CA PHE A 24 -3.86 -7.16 -3.85
C PHE A 24 -3.76 -8.51 -4.56
N SER A 25 -3.25 -9.54 -3.90
CA SER A 25 -3.10 -10.85 -4.53
C SER A 25 -4.39 -11.67 -4.54
N THR A 26 -5.27 -11.48 -3.56
CA THR A 26 -6.43 -12.37 -3.39
C THR A 26 -7.78 -11.68 -3.42
N GLU A 27 -7.86 -10.39 -3.16
CA GLU A 27 -9.14 -9.73 -2.96
C GLU A 27 -9.46 -8.61 -3.95
N VAL A 28 -8.43 -7.98 -4.52
CA VAL A 28 -8.62 -6.92 -5.51
C VAL A 28 -8.86 -7.55 -6.86
N ARG A 29 -9.99 -7.21 -7.48
CA ARG A 29 -10.37 -7.75 -8.78
C ARG A 29 -10.47 -6.69 -9.86
N ASP A 30 -9.98 -5.51 -9.59
CA ASP A 30 -9.97 -4.41 -10.55
C ASP A 30 -8.87 -4.68 -11.59
N PRO A 31 -9.22 -4.85 -12.87
CA PRO A 31 -8.20 -5.12 -13.89
C PRO A 31 -7.18 -4.00 -14.05
N ARG A 32 -7.52 -2.77 -13.64
CA ARG A 32 -6.58 -1.66 -13.65
C ARG A 32 -5.41 -1.86 -12.70
N LEU A 33 -5.58 -2.74 -11.71
CA LEU A 33 -4.58 -2.99 -10.66
C LEU A 33 -3.91 -4.35 -10.81
N ALA A 34 -4.15 -5.06 -11.89
CA ALA A 34 -3.68 -6.43 -12.07
C ALA A 34 -2.14 -6.55 -12.11
N GLY A 35 -1.45 -5.51 -12.58
CA GLY A 35 0.01 -5.55 -12.67
C GLY A 35 0.74 -4.94 -11.47
N ILE A 36 0.01 -4.67 -10.38
CA ILE A 36 0.59 -4.00 -9.21
C ILE A 36 1.32 -5.03 -8.34
N THR A 37 2.53 -4.68 -7.93
CA THR A 37 3.28 -5.40 -6.90
C THR A 37 3.59 -4.42 -5.78
N ILE A 38 3.28 -4.82 -4.55
CA ILE A 38 3.59 -3.99 -3.38
C ILE A 38 5.04 -4.22 -2.99
N ILE A 39 5.85 -3.18 -3.06
CA ILE A 39 7.30 -3.25 -2.83
C ILE A 39 7.63 -3.08 -1.35
N ARG A 40 7.10 -2.02 -0.75
CA ARG A 40 7.33 -1.75 0.67
C ARG A 40 6.26 -0.85 1.21
N VAL A 41 6.17 -0.81 2.52
CA VAL A 41 5.23 0.06 3.22
C VAL A 41 6.02 0.82 4.28
N GLU A 42 5.84 2.13 4.31
CA GLU A 42 6.44 2.98 5.32
C GLU A 42 5.34 3.75 6.04
N MET A 43 5.57 4.05 7.29
CA MET A 43 4.60 4.73 8.11
C MET A 43 5.30 5.87 8.87
N THR A 44 4.62 7.00 8.99
CA THR A 44 5.15 8.10 9.81
C THR A 44 5.24 7.65 11.27
N PRO A 45 6.22 8.19 12.05
CA PRO A 45 6.39 7.74 13.45
C PRO A 45 5.13 7.93 14.31
N ASP A 46 4.30 8.93 14.00
CA ASP A 46 3.04 9.15 14.70
C ASP A 46 1.93 8.21 14.22
N MET A 47 2.22 7.37 13.22
CA MET A 47 1.31 6.37 12.65
C MET A 47 0.05 6.96 12.03
N LYS A 48 0.09 8.23 11.64
CA LYS A 48 -1.05 8.88 11.00
C LYS A 48 -1.09 8.70 9.50
N LYS A 49 0.06 8.52 8.87
CA LYS A 49 0.18 8.38 7.41
C LYS A 49 0.95 7.14 7.06
N THR A 50 0.46 6.43 6.05
CA THR A 50 1.11 5.24 5.50
C THR A 50 1.40 5.48 4.03
N PHE A 51 2.60 5.13 3.61
CA PHE A 51 3.01 5.20 2.21
C PHE A 51 3.23 3.80 1.69
N ILE A 52 2.43 3.43 0.70
CA ILE A 52 2.50 2.11 0.07
C ILE A 52 3.22 2.29 -1.26
N TYR A 53 4.42 1.75 -1.35
CA TYR A 53 5.22 1.82 -2.57
C TYR A 53 4.92 0.61 -3.44
N TYR A 54 4.64 0.86 -4.69
CA TYR A 54 4.26 -0.18 -5.64
C TYR A 54 5.07 -0.07 -6.91
N SER A 55 5.18 -1.18 -7.62
CA SER A 55 5.63 -1.16 -9.01
C SER A 55 4.49 -1.67 -9.88
N SER A 56 4.50 -1.23 -11.13
CA SER A 56 3.50 -1.64 -12.09
C SER A 56 4.21 -2.28 -13.28
N SER A 57 3.80 -3.49 -13.62
CA SER A 57 4.35 -4.21 -14.77
C SER A 57 3.44 -4.12 -15.99
N ASN A 58 2.72 -3.01 -16.12
CA ASN A 58 1.71 -2.82 -17.16
C ASN A 58 2.26 -2.32 -18.48
N SER A 59 3.56 -2.53 -18.76
CA SER A 59 4.15 -2.10 -20.02
C SER A 59 3.53 -2.77 -21.23
N PHE A 60 2.86 -3.89 -21.05
CA PHE A 60 2.20 -4.63 -22.13
C PHE A 60 0.68 -4.59 -22.02
N SER A 61 0.12 -3.83 -21.08
CA SER A 61 -1.31 -3.75 -20.92
C SER A 61 -1.84 -2.45 -21.49
N ASP A 62 -3.14 -2.43 -21.78
CA ASP A 62 -3.82 -1.22 -22.26
C ASP A 62 -4.15 -0.25 -21.12
N VAL A 63 -3.80 -0.62 -19.89
CA VAL A 63 -4.07 0.24 -18.73
C VAL A 63 -3.05 1.35 -18.70
N ASP A 64 -3.48 2.59 -18.89
CA ASP A 64 -2.59 3.72 -18.80
C ASP A 64 -2.44 4.18 -17.34
N LYS A 65 -1.53 5.10 -17.12
CA LYS A 65 -1.23 5.60 -15.78
C LYS A 65 -2.44 6.27 -15.13
N LYS A 66 -3.25 6.94 -15.93
CA LYS A 66 -4.45 7.60 -15.44
C LYS A 66 -5.45 6.60 -14.86
N ASP A 67 -5.70 5.51 -15.59
CA ASP A 67 -6.60 4.46 -15.12
C ASP A 67 -6.07 3.78 -13.87
N LEU A 68 -4.77 3.56 -13.83
CA LEU A 68 -4.11 3.00 -12.66
C LEU A 68 -4.35 3.87 -11.43
N LEU A 69 -4.16 5.17 -11.55
CA LEU A 69 -4.35 6.09 -10.44
C LEU A 69 -5.81 6.14 -9.98
N ILE A 70 -6.75 6.03 -10.90
CA ILE A 70 -8.17 5.95 -10.56
C ILE A 70 -8.44 4.68 -9.76
N GLY A 71 -7.90 3.55 -10.20
CA GLY A 71 -8.06 2.28 -9.49
C GLY A 71 -7.48 2.32 -8.09
N LEU A 72 -6.28 2.88 -7.94
CA LEU A 72 -5.64 3.02 -6.64
C LEU A 72 -6.46 3.92 -5.71
N SER A 73 -7.01 5.01 -6.24
CA SER A 73 -7.84 5.90 -5.45
C SER A 73 -9.09 5.19 -4.92
N LYS A 74 -9.70 4.35 -5.76
CA LYS A 74 -10.92 3.64 -5.37
C LYS A 74 -10.65 2.55 -4.35
N VAL A 75 -9.50 1.89 -4.41
CA VAL A 75 -9.19 0.78 -3.51
C VAL A 75 -8.80 1.24 -2.11
N LYS A 76 -8.47 2.51 -1.93
CA LYS A 76 -8.05 3.04 -0.62
C LYS A 76 -9.07 2.78 0.49
N GLY A 77 -10.35 3.02 0.21
CA GLY A 77 -11.40 2.81 1.19
C GLY A 77 -11.50 1.37 1.64
N PHE A 78 -11.40 0.45 0.69
CA PHE A 78 -11.40 -0.98 1.00
C PHE A 78 -10.20 -1.37 1.85
N ILE A 79 -9.01 -0.87 1.51
CA ILE A 79 -7.80 -1.14 2.27
C ILE A 79 -7.95 -0.63 3.71
N ARG A 80 -8.39 0.62 3.88
CA ARG A 80 -8.55 1.19 5.22
C ARG A 80 -9.54 0.39 6.06
N SER A 81 -10.67 0.03 5.48
CA SER A 81 -11.68 -0.76 6.17
C SER A 81 -11.14 -2.12 6.58
N THR A 82 -10.42 -2.79 5.68
CA THR A 82 -9.85 -4.10 5.94
C THR A 82 -8.78 -4.04 7.02
N LEU A 83 -7.88 -3.05 6.95
CA LEU A 83 -6.84 -2.88 7.95
C LEU A 83 -7.43 -2.60 9.33
N SER A 84 -8.45 -1.76 9.38
CA SER A 84 -9.11 -1.44 10.64
C SER A 84 -9.65 -2.69 11.33
N LYS A 85 -10.24 -3.58 10.55
CA LYS A 85 -10.82 -4.82 11.08
C LYS A 85 -9.76 -5.86 11.41
N ARG A 86 -8.86 -6.13 10.47
CA ARG A 86 -7.89 -7.22 10.63
C ARG A 86 -6.78 -6.92 11.61
N LEU A 87 -6.37 -5.66 11.71
CA LEU A 87 -5.33 -5.24 12.63
C LEU A 87 -5.89 -4.58 13.88
N ASN A 88 -7.21 -4.54 14.01
CA ASN A 88 -7.89 -3.99 15.19
C ASN A 88 -7.40 -2.57 15.51
N MET A 89 -7.33 -1.73 14.51
CA MET A 89 -6.81 -0.37 14.66
C MET A 89 -7.91 0.58 15.13
N ARG A 90 -7.63 1.35 16.16
CA ARG A 90 -8.55 2.40 16.62
C ARG A 90 -8.66 3.52 15.61
N ARG A 91 -7.52 3.91 15.03
CA ARG A 91 -7.46 4.93 14.01
C ARG A 91 -6.75 4.35 12.82
N THR A 92 -7.45 4.32 11.70
CA THR A 92 -6.85 3.86 10.46
C THR A 92 -6.01 4.98 9.87
N PRO A 93 -4.75 4.72 9.54
CA PRO A 93 -3.91 5.76 8.97
C PRO A 93 -4.38 6.16 7.58
N GLU A 94 -3.96 7.36 7.16
CA GLU A 94 -4.15 7.79 5.79
C GLU A 94 -3.30 6.91 4.88
N ILE A 95 -3.87 6.48 3.75
CA ILE A 95 -3.18 5.65 2.79
C ILE A 95 -2.75 6.50 1.60
N ASN A 96 -1.47 6.42 1.27
CA ASN A 96 -0.90 7.12 0.12
C ASN A 96 -0.12 6.11 -0.72
N PHE A 97 -0.42 6.06 -2.01
CA PHE A 97 0.31 5.20 -2.94
C PHE A 97 1.40 5.99 -3.63
N LYS A 98 2.58 5.39 -3.72
CA LYS A 98 3.71 5.98 -4.45
C LYS A 98 4.34 4.92 -5.34
N GLU A 99 4.58 5.27 -6.59
CA GLU A 99 5.27 4.37 -7.49
C GLU A 99 6.75 4.33 -7.13
N ASP A 100 7.26 3.12 -6.96
CA ASP A 100 8.68 2.92 -6.68
C ASP A 100 9.38 2.58 -8.00
N THR A 101 10.12 3.54 -8.52
CA THR A 101 10.85 3.37 -9.77
C THR A 101 12.26 2.87 -9.57
N SER A 102 12.72 2.73 -8.33
CA SER A 102 14.07 2.28 -8.02
C SER A 102 14.37 0.88 -8.53
N VAL A 103 13.33 0.05 -8.70
CA VAL A 103 13.48 -1.31 -9.23
C VAL A 103 14.02 -1.32 -10.66
N PHE A 104 13.81 -0.23 -11.40
CA PHE A 104 14.21 -0.11 -12.80
C PHE A 104 15.45 0.76 -12.99
N GLU A 105 16.03 1.26 -11.92
CA GLU A 105 17.25 2.05 -11.97
C GLU A 105 18.47 1.13 -11.86
N GLU A 106 19.45 1.38 -12.72
CA GLU A 106 20.70 0.62 -12.68
C GLU A 106 21.84 1.45 -12.10
#